data_ff9d7b11521f941ee296247cdf5e8888
#
_entry.id   ff9d7b11521f941ee296247cdf5e8888
#
_cell.length_a   1.000
_cell.length_b   1.000
_cell.length_c   1.000
_cell.angle_alpha   90.00
_cell.angle_beta   90.00
_cell.angle_gamma   90.00
#
_symmetry.space_group_name_H-M   'P 1'
#
loop_
_entity.id
_entity.type
_entity.pdbx_description
1 polymer ?
#
loop_
_entity_poly.entity_id
_entity_poly.type
_entity_poly.pdbx_seq_one_letter_code
_entity_poly.pdbx_strand_id
1 'polypeptide(L)'
;PPPRPQAFPAAADFLFATFSFGGESMTMDQQAAMERLQDLYREKNEYLEEFLEWITPYEFYREVFPVGSFERRGHFEDAKGNGIAVTIPKGKAGAGGDGVTGVALEIEGNGKAKRYTITDELAELEQLRDTDFTIMSPISYFGRQRSGKNARYLYALAFDLDGVGMPQLRDTLHQMNKDILPKATFVVNSGTGLHLYYVLQEPIPMYPHNQRCLKELKYSLTRQIWNRYTSTIKEPQIQGILQGFRVVGSGSKLGREYPVTAYRFGGPVELERLLDYIPDSNGEQQRIEGLMRKSRLPLAEAREKYPDWYERRIVKKERRGRWTVKRDLYDWWLHRIGDEIRVGHRFYGIMTLAIYAKKCGIDEDELRRDAFDLLKPYDDMSVEDINRFTKDDVVCALEMFNEDYVTFPRDDIGKLSGLTMPINKRNWRKQADHLEIARAIRDIGVRQKGKKDWREGNGRPIGSGTAKGRVCEWRQQHLEGCKADCHRDTGLDPKTIRKWWDMK
;
A
#
# COMPACT_ATOMS: atom_id res chain seq x y z
N PRO A 1 -12.23 -23.48 -1.17
CA PRO A 1 -11.63 -22.24 -1.63
C PRO A 1 -12.14 -21.98 -3.04
N PRO A 2 -12.70 -20.77 -3.33
CA PRO A 2 -13.13 -20.44 -4.68
C PRO A 2 -11.90 -20.27 -5.58
N PRO A 3 -12.00 -20.56 -6.89
CA PRO A 3 -10.90 -20.40 -7.82
C PRO A 3 -10.54 -18.92 -7.96
N ARG A 4 -9.23 -18.65 -8.08
CA ARG A 4 -8.72 -17.30 -8.38
C ARG A 4 -9.30 -16.83 -9.71
N PRO A 5 -9.79 -15.59 -9.83
CA PRO A 5 -10.19 -15.05 -11.11
C PRO A 5 -8.95 -14.99 -12.02
N GLN A 6 -9.06 -15.65 -13.18
CA GLN A 6 -8.11 -15.50 -14.28
C GLN A 6 -8.14 -14.04 -14.73
N ALA A 7 -6.96 -13.43 -14.83
CA ALA A 7 -6.81 -12.12 -15.43
C ALA A 7 -7.21 -12.22 -16.90
N PHE A 8 -8.34 -11.61 -17.25
CA PHE A 8 -8.67 -11.37 -18.64
C PHE A 8 -7.78 -10.26 -19.17
N PRO A 9 -7.19 -10.40 -20.38
CA PRO A 9 -6.46 -9.33 -21.02
C PRO A 9 -7.44 -8.16 -21.25
N ALA A 10 -7.09 -7.00 -20.72
CA ALA A 10 -7.87 -5.79 -20.90
C ALA A 10 -7.90 -5.41 -22.39
N ALA A 11 -9.05 -4.93 -22.87
CA ALA A 11 -9.18 -4.39 -24.21
C ALA A 11 -8.17 -3.24 -24.52
N ALA A 12 -7.54 -2.68 -23.49
CA ALA A 12 -6.41 -1.78 -23.58
C ALA A 12 -5.17 -2.41 -24.26
N ASP A 13 -4.94 -3.73 -24.04
CA ASP A 13 -3.80 -4.42 -24.65
C ASP A 13 -3.97 -4.60 -26.17
N PHE A 14 -5.20 -4.68 -26.65
CA PHE A 14 -5.47 -4.78 -28.09
C PHE A 14 -5.24 -3.48 -28.82
N LEU A 15 -5.48 -2.32 -28.18
CA LEU A 15 -5.17 -1.00 -28.76
C LEU A 15 -3.70 -0.61 -28.59
N PHE A 16 -3.01 -1.10 -27.53
CA PHE A 16 -1.56 -0.92 -27.40
C PHE A 16 -0.77 -1.69 -28.47
N ALA A 17 -1.26 -2.86 -28.89
CA ALA A 17 -0.63 -3.67 -29.93
C ALA A 17 -0.66 -2.99 -31.32
N THR A 18 -1.63 -2.10 -31.56
CA THR A 18 -1.74 -1.41 -32.87
C THR A 18 -0.90 -0.14 -32.99
N PHE A 19 -0.38 0.42 -31.89
CA PHE A 19 0.45 1.64 -31.93
C PHE A 19 1.97 1.42 -31.83
N SER A 20 2.42 0.17 -31.68
CA SER A 20 3.86 -0.18 -31.66
C SER A 20 4.38 -0.65 -33.03
N PHE A 21 3.75 -0.29 -34.13
CA PHE A 21 4.24 -0.66 -35.45
C PHE A 21 5.19 0.42 -36.00
N GLY A 22 6.46 0.16 -35.83
CA GLY A 22 7.46 0.73 -36.73
C GLY A 22 7.25 0.18 -38.13
N GLY A 23 6.75 1.00 -39.07
CA GLY A 23 6.95 0.83 -40.49
C GLY A 23 5.92 0.01 -41.31
N GLU A 24 4.83 -0.49 -40.74
CA GLU A 24 3.76 -1.10 -41.56
C GLU A 24 2.70 -0.04 -41.92
N SER A 25 2.32 0.04 -43.17
CA SER A 25 1.23 0.89 -43.65
C SER A 25 -0.12 0.38 -43.07
N MET A 26 -0.89 1.31 -42.50
CA MET A 26 -2.25 1.00 -42.01
C MET A 26 -3.11 0.45 -43.13
N THR A 27 -3.96 -0.52 -42.83
CA THR A 27 -4.98 -1.00 -43.80
C THR A 27 -6.04 0.08 -44.04
N MET A 28 -6.73 0.02 -45.19
CA MET A 28 -7.80 0.97 -45.51
C MET A 28 -8.91 0.99 -44.41
N ASP A 29 -9.25 -0.16 -43.81
CA ASP A 29 -10.22 -0.24 -42.72
C ASP A 29 -9.72 0.44 -41.45
N GLN A 30 -8.42 0.33 -41.15
CA GLN A 30 -7.78 1.00 -40.00
C GLN A 30 -7.72 2.52 -40.21
N GLN A 31 -7.45 2.97 -41.43
CA GLN A 31 -7.48 4.40 -41.76
C GLN A 31 -8.88 4.98 -41.61
N ALA A 32 -9.89 4.32 -42.19
CA ALA A 32 -11.29 4.76 -42.05
C ALA A 32 -11.78 4.76 -40.58
N ALA A 33 -11.32 3.80 -39.75
CA ALA A 33 -11.60 3.79 -38.32
C ALA A 33 -10.93 4.96 -37.58
N MET A 34 -9.69 5.29 -37.95
CA MET A 34 -8.96 6.41 -37.37
C MET A 34 -9.61 7.74 -37.73
N GLU A 35 -9.99 7.96 -39.01
CA GLU A 35 -10.70 9.16 -39.46
C GLU A 35 -12.01 9.38 -38.69
N ARG A 36 -12.81 8.32 -38.50
CA ARG A 36 -14.04 8.40 -37.68
C ARG A 36 -13.77 8.82 -36.24
N LEU A 37 -12.68 8.34 -35.63
CA LEU A 37 -12.32 8.74 -34.26
C LEU A 37 -11.83 10.18 -34.20
N GLN A 38 -11.13 10.64 -35.24
CA GLN A 38 -10.70 12.04 -35.38
C GLN A 38 -11.90 12.98 -35.58
N ASP A 39 -12.89 12.59 -36.39
CA ASP A 39 -14.11 13.34 -36.57
C ASP A 39 -14.91 13.40 -35.25
N LEU A 40 -15.06 12.27 -34.55
CA LEU A 40 -15.69 12.24 -33.23
C LEU A 40 -14.95 13.13 -32.21
N TYR A 41 -13.64 13.22 -32.28
CA TYR A 41 -12.87 14.11 -31.41
C TYR A 41 -13.24 15.58 -31.68
N ARG A 42 -13.32 15.99 -32.97
CA ARG A 42 -13.73 17.35 -33.35
C ARG A 42 -15.15 17.66 -32.92
N GLU A 43 -16.09 16.76 -33.20
CA GLU A 43 -17.52 16.92 -32.79
C GLU A 43 -17.65 17.08 -31.26
N LYS A 44 -16.85 16.30 -30.47
CA LYS A 44 -16.84 16.45 -29.01
C LYS A 44 -16.33 17.81 -28.58
N ASN A 45 -15.25 18.32 -29.18
CA ASN A 45 -14.73 19.64 -28.84
C ASN A 45 -15.70 20.75 -29.22
N GLU A 46 -16.26 20.73 -30.43
CA GLU A 46 -17.29 21.70 -30.87
C GLU A 46 -18.48 21.73 -29.90
N TYR A 47 -18.97 20.56 -29.51
CA TYR A 47 -20.05 20.48 -28.54
C TYR A 47 -19.65 20.98 -27.14
N LEU A 48 -18.45 20.69 -26.68
CA LEU A 48 -17.99 21.16 -25.38
C LEU A 48 -17.76 22.68 -25.39
N GLU A 49 -17.24 23.26 -26.47
CA GLU A 49 -17.03 24.69 -26.62
C GLU A 49 -18.34 25.49 -26.70
N GLU A 50 -19.44 24.87 -27.18
CA GLU A 50 -20.76 25.52 -27.19
C GLU A 50 -21.32 25.74 -25.76
N PHE A 51 -21.01 24.85 -24.83
CA PHE A 51 -21.62 24.84 -23.49
C PHE A 51 -20.65 25.12 -22.34
N LEU A 52 -19.34 24.99 -22.58
CA LEU A 52 -18.30 25.06 -21.55
C LEU A 52 -17.18 26.01 -21.94
N GLU A 53 -16.48 26.54 -20.97
CA GLU A 53 -15.32 27.39 -21.16
C GLU A 53 -14.10 26.55 -21.48
N TRP A 54 -13.50 26.72 -22.67
CA TRP A 54 -12.19 26.15 -22.97
C TRP A 54 -11.13 26.83 -22.12
N ILE A 55 -10.19 26.06 -21.56
CA ILE A 55 -9.11 26.56 -20.74
C ILE A 55 -7.76 26.05 -21.24
N THR A 56 -6.72 26.88 -21.04
CA THR A 56 -5.36 26.51 -21.40
C THR A 56 -4.81 25.42 -20.48
N PRO A 57 -3.80 24.65 -20.91
CA PRO A 57 -3.11 23.68 -20.04
C PRO A 57 -2.54 24.31 -18.77
N TYR A 58 -2.03 25.55 -18.86
CA TYR A 58 -1.51 26.26 -17.71
C TYR A 58 -2.61 26.59 -16.68
N GLU A 59 -3.73 27.14 -17.12
CA GLU A 59 -4.88 27.44 -16.26
C GLU A 59 -5.43 26.18 -15.61
N PHE A 60 -5.60 25.10 -16.41
CA PHE A 60 -6.03 23.81 -15.88
C PHE A 60 -5.13 23.30 -14.76
N TYR A 61 -3.81 23.26 -14.97
CA TYR A 61 -2.89 22.76 -13.96
C TYR A 61 -2.70 23.72 -12.80
N ARG A 62 -2.87 25.02 -13.00
CA ARG A 62 -2.83 25.99 -11.91
C ARG A 62 -4.04 25.89 -10.99
N GLU A 63 -5.19 25.51 -11.50
CA GLU A 63 -6.35 25.22 -10.67
C GLU A 63 -6.26 23.87 -9.97
N VAL A 64 -5.78 22.85 -10.66
CA VAL A 64 -5.51 21.54 -10.02
C VAL A 64 -4.43 21.68 -8.96
N PHE A 65 -3.37 22.42 -9.22
CA PHE A 65 -2.25 22.65 -8.31
C PHE A 65 -2.11 24.15 -7.99
N PRO A 66 -2.79 24.65 -6.95
CA PRO A 66 -2.61 26.01 -6.49
C PRO A 66 -1.16 26.37 -6.19
N VAL A 67 -0.83 27.67 -6.19
CA VAL A 67 0.50 28.14 -5.81
C VAL A 67 0.91 27.59 -4.45
N GLY A 68 2.12 27.07 -4.33
CA GLY A 68 2.62 26.41 -3.13
C GLY A 68 2.39 24.90 -3.09
N SER A 69 1.79 24.29 -4.15
CA SER A 69 1.59 22.84 -4.23
C SER A 69 2.89 22.05 -4.35
N PHE A 70 3.93 22.65 -4.92
CA PHE A 70 5.23 22.04 -5.19
C PHE A 70 6.35 22.84 -4.50
N GLU A 71 6.52 22.63 -3.20
CA GLU A 71 7.47 23.35 -2.37
C GLU A 71 8.84 22.68 -2.28
N ARG A 72 9.90 23.49 -2.14
CA ARG A 72 11.23 23.02 -1.81
C ARG A 72 11.35 22.66 -0.32
N ARG A 73 12.20 21.70 0.01
CA ARG A 73 12.36 21.09 1.35
C ARG A 73 12.59 22.06 2.53
N GLY A 74 13.10 23.28 2.29
CA GLY A 74 13.38 24.28 3.33
C GLY A 74 12.16 24.84 4.07
N HIS A 75 10.95 24.70 3.53
CA HIS A 75 9.72 25.15 4.16
C HIS A 75 9.03 24.11 5.05
N PHE A 76 9.55 22.88 5.09
CA PHE A 76 8.99 21.80 5.94
C PHE A 76 9.34 21.92 7.42
N GLU A 77 10.26 22.79 7.82
CA GLU A 77 10.60 22.98 9.23
C GLU A 77 9.46 23.57 10.05
N ASP A 78 8.58 24.34 9.43
CA ASP A 78 7.40 24.95 10.08
C ASP A 78 6.22 23.97 10.23
N ALA A 79 6.22 22.85 9.51
CA ALA A 79 5.21 21.78 9.61
C ALA A 79 5.49 20.78 10.75
N LYS A 80 6.33 21.13 11.73
CA LYS A 80 6.67 20.29 12.91
C LYS A 80 5.49 19.98 13.84
N GLY A 81 4.26 20.36 13.48
CA GLY A 81 3.08 20.09 14.30
C GLY A 81 2.57 18.64 14.34
N ASN A 82 2.86 17.78 13.34
CA ASN A 82 2.37 16.41 13.33
C ASN A 82 3.40 15.46 12.72
N GLY A 83 4.45 15.16 13.49
CA GLY A 83 5.58 14.35 13.11
C GLY A 83 5.27 12.99 12.51
N ILE A 84 5.39 12.89 11.22
CA ILE A 84 6.04 11.76 10.56
C ILE A 84 7.16 12.38 9.74
N ALA A 85 8.33 12.54 10.36
CA ALA A 85 9.55 12.71 9.62
C ALA A 85 9.74 11.44 8.80
N VAL A 86 9.35 11.47 7.53
CA VAL A 86 9.82 10.49 6.57
C VAL A 86 11.27 10.89 6.30
N THR A 87 12.16 10.33 7.09
CA THR A 87 13.59 10.40 6.83
C THR A 87 13.81 9.63 5.53
N ILE A 88 13.96 10.34 4.44
CA ILE A 88 14.46 9.74 3.19
C ILE A 88 15.89 9.33 3.48
N PRO A 89 16.28 8.06 3.29
CA PRO A 89 17.64 7.62 3.49
C PRO A 89 18.59 8.54 2.71
N LYS A 90 19.65 9.04 3.35
CA LYS A 90 20.68 9.88 2.73
C LYS A 90 21.52 9.18 1.65
N GLY A 91 21.17 8.01 1.23
CA GLY A 91 21.88 7.22 0.24
C GLY A 91 21.20 7.22 -1.13
N LYS A 92 21.56 8.15 -1.95
CA LYS A 92 21.42 8.41 -3.39
C LYS A 92 20.67 9.72 -3.66
N ALA A 93 21.26 10.82 -3.26
CA ALA A 93 21.06 12.10 -3.90
C ALA A 93 21.65 12.04 -5.31
N GLY A 94 20.96 11.35 -6.20
CA GLY A 94 21.09 11.56 -7.63
C GLY A 94 20.48 12.92 -7.91
N ALA A 95 21.28 13.84 -8.39
CA ALA A 95 20.98 15.18 -8.82
C ALA A 95 19.49 15.41 -9.13
N GLY A 96 18.78 16.14 -8.28
CA GLY A 96 17.44 16.64 -8.59
C GLY A 96 16.47 16.57 -7.44
N GLY A 97 16.43 17.65 -6.65
CA GLY A 97 15.25 18.12 -5.96
C GLY A 97 14.84 17.40 -4.69
N ASP A 98 15.28 17.95 -3.59
CA ASP A 98 14.84 17.64 -2.22
C ASP A 98 13.48 18.30 -1.88
N GLY A 99 12.50 18.27 -2.77
CA GLY A 99 11.23 18.98 -2.59
C GLY A 99 9.99 18.16 -2.88
N VAL A 100 8.84 18.77 -2.69
CA VAL A 100 7.55 18.30 -3.17
C VAL A 100 7.38 18.74 -4.62
N THR A 101 7.04 17.81 -5.50
CA THR A 101 6.98 18.03 -6.94
C THR A 101 5.78 17.35 -7.57
N GLY A 102 5.34 17.86 -8.71
CA GLY A 102 4.54 17.08 -9.65
C GLY A 102 5.45 16.09 -10.42
N VAL A 103 4.89 14.97 -10.87
CA VAL A 103 5.63 13.97 -11.64
C VAL A 103 4.83 13.59 -12.87
N ALA A 104 5.37 13.96 -14.05
CA ALA A 104 4.86 13.49 -15.33
C ALA A 104 5.78 12.41 -15.92
N LEU A 105 5.16 11.46 -16.61
CA LEU A 105 5.85 10.35 -17.27
C LEU A 105 5.50 10.36 -18.76
N GLU A 106 6.47 10.63 -19.62
CA GLU A 106 6.38 10.40 -21.05
C GLU A 106 6.75 8.94 -21.33
N ILE A 107 5.90 8.24 -22.04
CA ILE A 107 6.12 6.85 -22.43
C ILE A 107 6.43 6.86 -23.92
N GLU A 108 7.68 6.60 -24.26
CA GLU A 108 8.16 6.51 -25.64
C GLU A 108 7.68 5.22 -26.31
N GLY A 109 7.58 5.21 -27.65
CA GLY A 109 7.15 4.04 -28.41
C GLY A 109 8.02 2.78 -28.23
N ASN A 110 9.25 2.93 -27.72
CA ASN A 110 10.16 1.82 -27.37
C ASN A 110 9.90 1.24 -25.96
N GLY A 111 8.86 1.72 -25.25
CA GLY A 111 8.52 1.31 -23.89
C GLY A 111 9.37 1.97 -22.79
N LYS A 112 10.32 2.85 -23.14
CA LYS A 112 11.07 3.62 -22.15
C LYS A 112 10.20 4.75 -21.59
N ALA A 113 10.31 5.00 -20.29
CA ALA A 113 9.62 6.10 -19.63
C ALA A 113 10.60 7.21 -19.28
N LYS A 114 10.40 8.38 -19.86
CA LYS A 114 11.09 9.61 -19.48
C LYS A 114 10.29 10.33 -18.42
N ARG A 115 10.96 10.83 -17.39
CA ARG A 115 10.32 11.44 -16.24
C ARG A 115 10.61 12.93 -16.18
N TYR A 116 9.54 13.70 -16.03
CA TYR A 116 9.60 15.14 -15.81
C TYR A 116 9.20 15.46 -14.37
N THR A 117 9.93 16.36 -13.76
CA THR A 117 9.63 16.88 -12.44
C THR A 117 8.99 18.23 -12.63
N ILE A 118 7.75 18.40 -12.23
CA ILE A 118 6.99 19.64 -12.38
C ILE A 118 7.18 20.47 -11.10
N THR A 119 7.63 21.70 -11.30
CA THR A 119 7.83 22.69 -10.23
C THR A 119 6.60 23.59 -10.06
N ASP A 120 6.59 24.42 -9.03
CA ASP A 120 5.45 25.30 -8.75
C ASP A 120 5.22 26.37 -9.81
N GLU A 121 6.23 26.66 -10.61
CA GLU A 121 6.13 27.59 -11.73
C GLU A 121 5.39 26.99 -12.94
N LEU A 122 5.25 25.66 -13.00
CA LEU A 122 4.62 24.88 -14.07
C LEU A 122 5.28 25.06 -15.46
N ALA A 123 6.50 25.59 -15.51
CA ALA A 123 7.19 25.89 -16.77
C ALA A 123 7.48 24.60 -17.58
N GLU A 124 7.61 23.47 -16.93
CA GLU A 124 7.86 22.18 -17.59
C GLU A 124 6.67 21.69 -18.43
N LEU A 125 5.46 22.22 -18.19
CA LEU A 125 4.27 21.86 -18.97
C LEU A 125 4.41 22.23 -20.45
N GLU A 126 5.12 23.32 -20.77
CA GLU A 126 5.39 23.70 -22.17
C GLU A 126 6.17 22.60 -22.92
N GLN A 127 7.12 21.93 -22.25
CA GLN A 127 7.87 20.84 -22.84
C GLN A 127 7.02 19.59 -23.11
N LEU A 128 5.90 19.45 -22.38
CA LEU A 128 5.00 18.29 -22.48
C LEU A 128 3.99 18.41 -23.62
N ARG A 129 3.83 19.60 -24.20
CA ARG A 129 2.91 19.84 -25.34
C ARG A 129 3.31 19.07 -26.58
N ASP A 130 4.62 18.90 -26.78
CA ASP A 130 5.18 18.23 -27.97
C ASP A 130 5.35 16.72 -27.78
N THR A 131 4.81 16.16 -26.68
CA THR A 131 4.92 14.72 -26.39
C THR A 131 3.73 13.94 -26.92
N ASP A 132 3.96 12.71 -27.39
CA ASP A 132 2.90 11.84 -27.92
C ASP A 132 2.06 11.18 -26.82
N PHE A 133 2.72 10.75 -25.74
CA PHE A 133 2.06 10.08 -24.63
C PHE A 133 2.70 10.42 -23.31
N THR A 134 2.14 11.40 -22.64
CA THR A 134 2.55 11.78 -21.29
C THR A 134 1.39 11.70 -20.33
N ILE A 135 1.64 11.15 -19.16
CA ILE A 135 0.66 11.01 -18.08
C ILE A 135 1.12 11.71 -16.81
N MET A 136 0.18 12.34 -16.13
CA MET A 136 0.37 12.95 -14.82
C MET A 136 -0.82 12.63 -13.92
N SER A 137 -0.58 12.41 -12.63
CA SER A 137 -1.65 12.27 -11.64
C SER A 137 -1.87 13.59 -10.88
N PRO A 138 -3.09 13.89 -10.43
CA PRO A 138 -3.38 15.09 -9.64
C PRO A 138 -2.88 14.97 -8.20
N ILE A 139 -1.62 14.58 -8.04
CA ILE A 139 -0.97 14.27 -6.76
C ILE A 139 0.42 14.89 -6.76
N SER A 140 0.81 15.51 -5.65
CA SER A 140 2.19 15.91 -5.42
C SER A 140 2.98 14.77 -4.75
N TYR A 141 4.29 14.72 -5.00
CA TYR A 141 5.16 13.65 -4.54
C TYR A 141 6.41 14.20 -3.88
N PHE A 142 6.98 13.46 -2.93
CA PHE A 142 8.34 13.67 -2.48
C PHE A 142 9.32 13.20 -3.55
N GLY A 143 10.07 14.13 -4.11
CA GLY A 143 11.05 13.85 -5.17
C GLY A 143 10.41 13.34 -6.46
N ARG A 144 11.16 12.52 -7.21
CA ARG A 144 10.85 12.15 -8.60
C ARG A 144 10.06 10.84 -8.78
N GLN A 145 9.69 10.16 -7.70
CA GLN A 145 9.06 8.84 -7.82
C GLN A 145 7.54 8.92 -7.60
N ARG A 146 6.77 8.57 -8.63
CA ARG A 146 5.32 8.43 -8.56
C ARG A 146 4.95 7.09 -7.91
N SER A 147 4.88 7.08 -6.59
CA SER A 147 4.51 5.91 -5.79
C SER A 147 3.68 6.31 -4.58
N GLY A 148 2.89 5.39 -4.03
CA GLY A 148 2.08 5.65 -2.84
C GLY A 148 2.89 6.03 -1.60
N LYS A 149 4.14 5.57 -1.49
CA LYS A 149 5.04 5.94 -0.40
C LYS A 149 5.48 7.41 -0.47
N ASN A 150 5.62 7.93 -1.70
CA ASN A 150 6.08 9.28 -1.96
C ASN A 150 4.93 10.27 -2.19
N ALA A 151 3.68 9.80 -2.29
CA ALA A 151 2.53 10.65 -2.47
C ALA A 151 2.35 11.58 -1.26
N ARG A 152 2.20 12.88 -1.51
CA ARG A 152 2.11 13.91 -0.48
C ARG A 152 0.70 14.43 -0.28
N TYR A 153 0.12 15.01 -1.33
CA TYR A 153 -1.26 15.52 -1.34
C TYR A 153 -1.98 15.09 -2.62
N LEU A 154 -3.26 14.81 -2.48
CA LEU A 154 -4.21 14.65 -3.58
C LEU A 154 -4.95 15.98 -3.75
N TYR A 155 -4.97 16.52 -4.97
CA TYR A 155 -5.61 17.80 -5.32
C TYR A 155 -6.92 17.62 -6.08
N ALA A 156 -7.08 16.51 -6.79
CA ALA A 156 -8.32 16.18 -7.48
C ALA A 156 -8.57 14.68 -7.50
N LEU A 157 -9.82 14.27 -7.48
CA LEU A 157 -10.23 12.95 -7.94
C LEU A 157 -10.46 13.02 -9.44
N ALA A 158 -9.77 12.18 -10.18
CA ALA A 158 -9.93 12.12 -11.64
C ALA A 158 -10.34 10.71 -12.08
N PHE A 159 -11.17 10.65 -13.12
CA PHE A 159 -11.72 9.43 -13.70
C PHE A 159 -11.51 9.44 -15.20
N ASP A 160 -11.08 8.32 -15.76
CA ASP A 160 -10.94 8.10 -17.19
C ASP A 160 -12.13 7.28 -17.66
N LEU A 161 -12.96 7.85 -18.50
CA LEU A 161 -14.19 7.28 -19.01
C LEU A 161 -14.00 6.95 -20.48
N ASP A 162 -13.74 5.69 -20.77
CA ASP A 162 -13.60 5.17 -22.14
C ASP A 162 -14.97 4.86 -22.79
N GLY A 163 -14.98 4.74 -24.12
CA GLY A 163 -16.18 4.39 -24.88
C GLY A 163 -17.22 5.52 -24.93
N VAL A 164 -16.75 6.77 -25.01
CA VAL A 164 -17.61 7.95 -25.02
C VAL A 164 -17.77 8.49 -26.44
N GLY A 165 -18.93 8.21 -27.04
CA GLY A 165 -19.42 8.87 -28.25
C GLY A 165 -20.24 10.14 -27.93
N MET A 166 -20.81 10.77 -28.94
CA MET A 166 -21.64 11.98 -28.75
C MET A 166 -22.87 11.76 -27.85
N PRO A 167 -23.61 10.63 -27.96
CA PRO A 167 -24.71 10.36 -27.03
C PRO A 167 -24.25 10.26 -25.59
N GLN A 168 -23.13 9.54 -25.32
CA GLN A 168 -22.61 9.38 -23.98
C GLN A 168 -22.08 10.69 -23.40
N LEU A 169 -21.43 11.55 -24.20
CA LEU A 169 -21.01 12.89 -23.80
C LEU A 169 -22.22 13.73 -23.34
N ARG A 170 -23.26 13.80 -24.15
CA ARG A 170 -24.48 14.55 -23.84
C ARG A 170 -25.15 14.05 -22.58
N ASP A 171 -25.28 12.73 -22.43
CA ASP A 171 -25.91 12.11 -21.27
C ASP A 171 -25.05 12.32 -20.01
N THR A 172 -23.73 12.29 -20.11
CA THR A 172 -22.82 12.57 -19.01
C THR A 172 -23.02 13.99 -18.49
N LEU A 173 -22.99 15.00 -19.38
CA LEU A 173 -23.21 16.39 -18.98
C LEU A 173 -24.64 16.61 -18.46
N HIS A 174 -25.63 15.96 -19.06
CA HIS A 174 -27.02 16.03 -18.59
C HIS A 174 -27.18 15.47 -17.18
N GLN A 175 -26.63 14.28 -16.90
CA GLN A 175 -26.70 13.67 -15.57
C GLN A 175 -26.02 14.55 -14.50
N MET A 176 -24.89 15.19 -14.84
CA MET A 176 -24.20 16.12 -13.94
C MET A 176 -25.01 17.42 -13.72
N ASN A 177 -25.66 17.94 -14.77
CA ASN A 177 -26.52 19.12 -14.64
C ASN A 177 -27.80 18.84 -13.86
N LYS A 178 -28.27 17.59 -13.84
CA LYS A 178 -29.45 17.14 -13.08
C LYS A 178 -29.10 16.61 -11.68
N ASP A 179 -27.86 16.79 -11.24
CA ASP A 179 -27.38 16.34 -9.94
C ASP A 179 -27.52 14.81 -9.71
N ILE A 180 -27.61 14.04 -10.80
CA ILE A 180 -27.64 12.57 -10.79
C ILE A 180 -26.22 12.04 -10.58
N LEU A 181 -25.25 12.69 -11.22
CA LEU A 181 -23.82 12.50 -11.01
C LEU A 181 -23.20 13.75 -10.42
N PRO A 182 -22.10 13.62 -9.64
CA PRO A 182 -21.40 14.79 -9.14
C PRO A 182 -20.92 15.65 -10.33
N LYS A 183 -21.10 16.96 -10.24
CA LYS A 183 -20.66 17.89 -11.27
C LYS A 183 -19.14 18.00 -11.26
N ALA A 184 -18.48 17.60 -12.35
CA ALA A 184 -17.03 17.70 -12.49
C ALA A 184 -16.59 19.17 -12.55
N THR A 185 -15.41 19.47 -12.00
CA THR A 185 -14.76 20.78 -12.19
C THR A 185 -14.35 20.94 -13.64
N PHE A 186 -13.72 19.91 -14.20
CA PHE A 186 -13.29 19.90 -15.59
C PHE A 186 -13.74 18.64 -16.32
N VAL A 187 -14.13 18.83 -17.57
CA VAL A 187 -14.31 17.78 -18.56
C VAL A 187 -13.17 17.87 -19.56
N VAL A 188 -12.41 16.81 -19.72
CA VAL A 188 -11.21 16.77 -20.58
C VAL A 188 -11.46 15.78 -21.70
N ASN A 189 -11.37 16.23 -22.95
CA ASN A 189 -11.39 15.36 -24.12
C ASN A 189 -10.01 14.73 -24.29
N SER A 190 -9.88 13.45 -23.99
CA SER A 190 -8.64 12.69 -24.05
C SER A 190 -8.38 12.02 -25.42
N GLY A 191 -9.25 12.32 -26.40
CA GLY A 191 -9.28 11.69 -27.72
C GLY A 191 -10.49 10.73 -27.83
N THR A 192 -10.30 9.46 -27.56
CA THR A 192 -11.35 8.44 -27.67
C THR A 192 -12.29 8.41 -26.45
N GLY A 193 -11.86 8.94 -25.29
CA GLY A 193 -12.61 8.99 -24.04
C GLY A 193 -12.78 10.39 -23.49
N LEU A 194 -13.12 10.47 -22.20
CA LEU A 194 -13.16 11.69 -21.41
C LEU A 194 -12.44 11.47 -20.09
N HIS A 195 -11.70 12.47 -19.60
CA HIS A 195 -11.34 12.51 -18.20
C HIS A 195 -12.23 13.49 -17.45
N LEU A 196 -12.74 13.09 -16.30
CA LEU A 196 -13.54 13.92 -15.42
C LEU A 196 -12.72 14.27 -14.19
N TYR A 197 -12.48 15.54 -13.94
CA TYR A 197 -11.71 16.01 -12.79
C TYR A 197 -12.61 16.70 -11.78
N TYR A 198 -12.53 16.25 -10.55
CA TYR A 198 -13.14 16.86 -9.37
C TYR A 198 -12.03 17.48 -8.53
N VAL A 199 -11.74 18.75 -8.76
CA VAL A 199 -10.73 19.48 -8.00
C VAL A 199 -11.24 19.69 -6.58
N LEU A 200 -10.44 19.33 -5.60
CA LEU A 200 -10.82 19.41 -4.18
C LEU A 200 -10.60 20.84 -3.67
N GLN A 201 -11.54 21.36 -2.88
CA GLN A 201 -11.39 22.66 -2.23
C GLN A 201 -10.15 22.69 -1.31
N GLU A 202 -9.90 21.58 -0.60
CA GLU A 202 -8.71 21.39 0.21
C GLU A 202 -7.94 20.15 -0.21
N PRO A 203 -6.62 20.25 -0.46
CA PRO A 203 -5.80 19.10 -0.78
C PRO A 203 -5.74 18.10 0.37
N ILE A 204 -5.89 16.81 0.07
CA ILE A 204 -5.93 15.75 1.07
C ILE A 204 -4.55 15.14 1.27
N PRO A 205 -4.00 15.08 2.49
CA PRO A 205 -2.74 14.41 2.77
C PRO A 205 -2.81 12.92 2.43
N MET A 206 -1.84 12.43 1.66
CA MET A 206 -1.79 11.04 1.15
C MET A 206 -1.16 10.08 2.17
N TYR A 207 -1.57 10.15 3.44
CA TYR A 207 -1.18 9.13 4.42
C TYR A 207 -1.73 7.75 4.03
N PRO A 208 -1.08 6.63 4.42
CA PRO A 208 -1.53 5.28 4.04
C PRO A 208 -2.99 4.99 4.40
N HIS A 209 -3.48 5.60 5.47
CA HIS A 209 -4.88 5.50 5.87
C HIS A 209 -5.80 6.24 4.89
N ASN A 210 -5.48 7.50 4.60
CA ASN A 210 -6.26 8.31 3.66
C ASN A 210 -6.25 7.71 2.24
N GLN A 211 -5.12 7.16 1.78
CA GLN A 211 -5.04 6.46 0.49
C GLN A 211 -6.03 5.31 0.40
N ARG A 212 -6.25 4.56 1.48
CA ARG A 212 -7.24 3.47 1.51
C ARG A 212 -8.65 3.99 1.42
N CYS A 213 -8.99 5.04 2.18
CA CYS A 213 -10.31 5.66 2.14
C CYS A 213 -10.61 6.24 0.76
N LEU A 214 -9.68 7.00 0.21
CA LEU A 214 -9.80 7.62 -1.12
C LEU A 214 -9.88 6.58 -2.24
N LYS A 215 -9.21 5.44 -2.10
CA LYS A 215 -9.33 4.32 -3.03
C LYS A 215 -10.74 3.74 -3.02
N GLU A 216 -11.31 3.48 -1.85
CA GLU A 216 -12.67 2.97 -1.72
C GLU A 216 -13.68 3.98 -2.30
N LEU A 217 -13.56 5.26 -1.92
CA LEU A 217 -14.39 6.34 -2.47
C LEU A 217 -14.31 6.39 -3.99
N LYS A 218 -13.09 6.40 -4.55
CA LYS A 218 -12.89 6.43 -6.00
C LYS A 218 -13.53 5.23 -6.69
N TYR A 219 -13.42 4.03 -6.11
CA TYR A 219 -14.01 2.82 -6.67
C TYR A 219 -15.54 2.88 -6.68
N SER A 220 -16.15 3.38 -5.61
CA SER A 220 -17.59 3.54 -5.51
C SER A 220 -18.10 4.60 -6.49
N LEU A 221 -17.44 5.74 -6.58
CA LEU A 221 -17.79 6.78 -7.57
C LEU A 221 -17.59 6.30 -9.01
N THR A 222 -16.53 5.52 -9.30
CA THR A 222 -16.36 4.94 -10.64
C THR A 222 -17.58 4.13 -11.08
N ARG A 223 -18.15 3.32 -10.16
CA ARG A 223 -19.35 2.52 -10.46
C ARG A 223 -20.60 3.36 -10.69
N GLN A 224 -20.67 4.58 -10.12
CA GLN A 224 -21.79 5.50 -10.37
C GLN A 224 -21.61 6.24 -11.68
N ILE A 225 -20.40 6.79 -11.91
CA ILE A 225 -20.09 7.56 -13.12
C ILE A 225 -20.15 6.67 -14.36
N TRP A 226 -19.70 5.41 -14.25
CA TRP A 226 -19.66 4.47 -15.34
C TRP A 226 -20.97 3.68 -15.44
N ASN A 227 -21.87 4.18 -16.25
CA ASN A 227 -23.16 3.55 -16.47
C ASN A 227 -23.46 3.43 -17.98
N ARG A 228 -24.56 2.76 -18.34
CA ARG A 228 -24.95 2.49 -19.74
C ARG A 228 -25.16 3.74 -20.60
N TYR A 229 -25.33 4.91 -19.98
CA TYR A 229 -25.55 6.19 -20.68
C TYR A 229 -24.27 6.99 -20.81
N THR A 230 -23.28 6.76 -19.95
CA THR A 230 -22.02 7.50 -19.95
C THR A 230 -20.90 6.78 -20.68
N SER A 231 -21.03 5.47 -20.91
CA SER A 231 -20.05 4.66 -21.65
C SER A 231 -20.73 3.56 -22.45
N THR A 232 -20.18 3.26 -23.64
CA THR A 232 -20.56 2.08 -24.45
C THR A 232 -19.91 0.78 -23.90
N ILE A 233 -18.90 0.90 -23.06
CA ILE A 233 -18.24 -0.23 -22.41
C ILE A 233 -19.04 -0.62 -21.18
N LYS A 234 -19.50 -1.86 -21.13
CA LYS A 234 -20.42 -2.34 -20.06
C LYS A 234 -19.74 -2.44 -18.69
N GLU A 235 -18.50 -2.90 -18.65
CA GLU A 235 -17.78 -3.15 -17.41
C GLU A 235 -16.97 -1.90 -16.99
N PRO A 236 -17.20 -1.34 -15.78
CA PRO A 236 -16.44 -0.21 -15.29
C PRO A 236 -14.95 -0.52 -15.17
N GLN A 237 -14.12 0.30 -15.76
CA GLN A 237 -12.67 0.19 -15.63
C GLN A 237 -12.22 0.84 -14.32
N ILE A 238 -12.00 0.02 -13.30
CA ILE A 238 -11.62 0.49 -11.97
C ILE A 238 -10.17 0.97 -11.97
N GLN A 239 -9.96 2.22 -11.64
CA GLN A 239 -8.66 2.88 -11.65
C GLN A 239 -8.16 3.16 -10.24
N GLY A 240 -6.86 2.93 -10.02
CA GLY A 240 -6.22 3.23 -8.75
C GLY A 240 -6.15 4.73 -8.42
N ILE A 241 -6.01 5.07 -7.15
CA ILE A 241 -5.92 6.47 -6.70
C ILE A 241 -4.68 7.20 -7.26
N LEU A 242 -3.61 6.46 -7.58
CA LEU A 242 -2.37 6.99 -8.16
C LEU A 242 -2.37 6.96 -9.69
N GLN A 243 -3.50 6.67 -10.32
CA GLN A 243 -3.61 6.62 -11.78
C GLN A 243 -3.12 7.93 -12.41
N GLY A 244 -2.33 7.81 -13.48
CA GLY A 244 -1.94 8.94 -14.32
C GLY A 244 -2.94 9.11 -15.46
N PHE A 245 -3.21 10.35 -15.79
CA PHE A 245 -4.09 10.76 -16.88
C PHE A 245 -3.26 11.47 -17.94
N ARG A 246 -3.67 11.40 -19.19
CA ARG A 246 -2.97 12.13 -20.26
C ARG A 246 -2.90 13.61 -19.92
N VAL A 247 -1.70 14.17 -20.14
CA VAL A 247 -1.45 15.57 -19.82
C VAL A 247 -2.25 16.45 -20.79
N VAL A 248 -2.99 17.41 -20.22
CA VAL A 248 -3.71 18.42 -21.01
C VAL A 248 -2.71 19.22 -21.85
N GLY A 249 -2.98 19.34 -23.14
CA GLY A 249 -2.11 19.97 -24.12
C GLY A 249 -1.11 19.02 -24.80
N SER A 250 -0.89 17.79 -24.30
CA SER A 250 -0.09 16.78 -24.99
C SER A 250 -0.91 16.03 -26.05
N GLY A 251 -0.24 15.27 -26.92
CA GLY A 251 -0.90 14.46 -27.93
C GLY A 251 -1.88 13.44 -27.34
N SER A 252 -3.04 13.30 -27.97
CA SER A 252 -3.99 12.23 -27.65
C SER A 252 -3.60 10.91 -28.33
N LYS A 253 -4.40 9.87 -28.15
CA LYS A 253 -4.29 8.60 -28.92
C LYS A 253 -4.46 8.78 -30.43
N LEU A 254 -4.99 9.91 -30.88
CA LEU A 254 -5.25 10.22 -32.28
C LEU A 254 -4.11 10.96 -32.97
N GLY A 255 -3.07 11.31 -32.22
CA GLY A 255 -1.90 12.05 -32.69
C GLY A 255 -1.78 13.43 -32.06
N ARG A 256 -0.65 14.10 -32.34
CA ARG A 256 -0.35 15.46 -31.81
C ARG A 256 -1.28 16.54 -32.32
N GLU A 257 -1.82 16.35 -33.52
CA GLU A 257 -2.79 17.27 -34.15
C GLU A 257 -4.15 17.27 -33.41
N TYR A 258 -4.35 16.27 -32.54
CA TYR A 258 -5.54 16.10 -31.70
C TYR A 258 -5.13 16.13 -30.24
N PRO A 259 -4.74 17.29 -29.69
CA PRO A 259 -4.23 17.40 -28.33
C PRO A 259 -5.32 17.11 -27.30
N VAL A 260 -4.92 16.73 -26.10
CA VAL A 260 -5.84 16.60 -24.96
C VAL A 260 -6.32 18.00 -24.56
N THR A 261 -7.63 18.26 -24.65
CA THR A 261 -8.25 19.56 -24.39
C THR A 261 -9.08 19.55 -23.11
N ALA A 262 -9.08 20.64 -22.37
CA ALA A 262 -9.80 20.77 -21.11
C ALA A 262 -10.86 21.89 -21.17
N TYR A 263 -11.99 21.62 -20.52
CA TYR A 263 -13.12 22.52 -20.44
C TYR A 263 -13.60 22.66 -19.01
N ARG A 264 -13.85 23.87 -18.55
CA ARG A 264 -14.40 24.18 -17.24
C ARG A 264 -15.91 23.92 -17.25
N PHE A 265 -16.37 23.10 -16.29
CA PHE A 265 -17.81 22.78 -16.16
C PHE A 265 -18.37 23.19 -14.80
N GLY A 266 -17.65 22.95 -13.72
CA GLY A 266 -18.03 23.31 -12.36
C GLY A 266 -16.92 24.02 -11.60
N GLY A 267 -17.11 24.16 -10.30
CA GLY A 267 -16.10 24.66 -9.38
C GLY A 267 -15.42 23.54 -8.59
N PRO A 268 -14.47 23.90 -7.71
CA PRO A 268 -13.91 22.96 -6.76
C PRO A 268 -14.97 22.34 -5.85
N VAL A 269 -14.78 21.07 -5.47
CA VAL A 269 -15.75 20.28 -4.70
C VAL A 269 -15.22 19.95 -3.30
N GLU A 270 -16.12 19.88 -2.33
CA GLU A 270 -15.83 19.29 -1.03
C GLU A 270 -15.85 17.78 -1.14
N LEU A 271 -14.92 17.12 -0.44
CA LEU A 271 -14.82 15.66 -0.50
C LEU A 271 -16.10 14.99 0.03
N GLU A 272 -16.68 15.56 1.08
CA GLU A 272 -17.91 15.10 1.71
C GLU A 272 -19.09 15.10 0.74
N ARG A 273 -19.17 16.10 -0.12
CA ARG A 273 -20.22 16.17 -1.16
C ARG A 273 -20.16 14.99 -2.14
N LEU A 274 -18.98 14.47 -2.42
CA LEU A 274 -18.84 13.30 -3.30
C LEU A 274 -19.38 12.01 -2.66
N LEU A 275 -19.47 11.94 -1.33
CA LEU A 275 -20.07 10.81 -0.61
C LEU A 275 -21.59 10.73 -0.83
N ASP A 276 -22.26 11.86 -1.05
CA ASP A 276 -23.72 11.90 -1.28
C ASP A 276 -24.15 11.10 -2.53
N TYR A 277 -23.22 10.91 -3.49
CA TYR A 277 -23.46 10.16 -4.72
C TYR A 277 -23.19 8.67 -4.61
N ILE A 278 -22.76 8.19 -3.44
CA ILE A 278 -22.53 6.76 -3.22
C ILE A 278 -23.79 6.14 -2.65
N PRO A 279 -24.33 5.06 -3.25
CA PRO A 279 -25.50 4.37 -2.70
C PRO A 279 -25.18 3.79 -1.32
N ASP A 280 -26.01 4.05 -0.34
CA ASP A 280 -25.84 3.53 1.03
C ASP A 280 -26.41 2.09 1.19
N SER A 281 -26.55 1.35 0.10
CA SER A 281 -27.19 0.03 0.07
C SER A 281 -26.55 -1.02 0.98
N ASN A 282 -25.29 -0.83 1.41
CA ASN A 282 -24.54 -1.75 2.27
C ASN A 282 -23.78 -1.06 3.40
N GLY A 283 -24.16 0.15 3.80
CA GLY A 283 -23.40 0.96 4.76
C GLY A 283 -22.03 1.39 4.22
N GLU A 284 -21.86 1.44 2.89
CA GLU A 284 -20.59 1.79 2.24
C GLU A 284 -20.24 3.25 2.49
N GLN A 285 -21.20 4.16 2.38
CA GLN A 285 -21.04 5.57 2.71
C GLN A 285 -20.59 5.75 4.16
N GLN A 286 -21.31 5.16 5.13
CA GLN A 286 -20.95 5.22 6.54
C GLN A 286 -19.57 4.60 6.83
N ARG A 287 -19.20 3.54 6.12
CA ARG A 287 -17.88 2.92 6.23
C ARG A 287 -16.78 3.85 5.76
N ILE A 288 -16.94 4.51 4.62
CA ILE A 288 -15.98 5.46 4.07
C ILE A 288 -15.89 6.71 4.96
N GLU A 289 -17.01 7.28 5.38
CA GLU A 289 -17.06 8.38 6.35
C GLU A 289 -16.39 8.03 7.66
N GLY A 290 -16.65 6.84 8.20
CA GLY A 290 -16.03 6.37 9.43
C GLY A 290 -14.52 6.20 9.31
N LEU A 291 -14.02 5.83 8.13
CA LEU A 291 -12.60 5.78 7.82
C LEU A 291 -12.00 7.19 7.74
N MET A 292 -12.68 8.16 7.16
CA MET A 292 -12.22 9.55 7.03
C MET A 292 -12.23 10.27 8.38
N ARG A 293 -13.27 10.12 9.18
CA ARG A 293 -13.40 10.74 10.51
C ARG A 293 -12.38 10.26 11.53
N LYS A 294 -11.82 9.05 11.38
CA LYS A 294 -10.81 8.50 12.29
C LYS A 294 -9.46 9.21 12.23
N SER A 295 -9.24 10.11 11.30
CA SER A 295 -7.91 10.69 11.08
C SER A 295 -7.61 11.98 11.84
N ARG A 296 -8.60 12.74 12.38
CA ARG A 296 -8.33 13.97 13.13
C ARG A 296 -9.45 14.34 14.12
N LEU A 297 -9.25 13.99 15.36
CA LEU A 297 -9.79 14.79 16.45
C LEU A 297 -8.91 16.06 16.56
N PRO A 298 -9.46 17.28 16.45
CA PRO A 298 -8.73 18.48 16.78
C PRO A 298 -8.09 18.37 18.16
N LEU A 299 -6.94 18.98 18.36
CA LEU A 299 -6.18 18.85 19.62
C LEU A 299 -7.02 19.30 20.83
N ALA A 300 -7.88 20.32 20.64
CA ALA A 300 -8.80 20.81 21.65
C ALA A 300 -9.83 19.74 22.05
N GLU A 301 -10.45 19.11 21.09
CA GLU A 301 -11.42 18.02 21.29
C GLU A 301 -10.76 16.74 21.86
N ALA A 302 -9.52 16.45 21.43
CA ALA A 302 -8.72 15.37 22.00
C ALA A 302 -8.36 15.61 23.46
N ARG A 303 -8.18 16.88 23.89
CA ARG A 303 -7.96 17.26 25.28
C ARG A 303 -9.16 16.96 26.15
N GLU A 304 -10.37 17.26 25.66
CA GLU A 304 -11.60 17.00 26.38
C GLU A 304 -11.95 15.52 26.43
N LYS A 305 -11.83 14.83 25.29
CA LYS A 305 -12.24 13.45 25.16
C LYS A 305 -11.24 12.43 25.72
N TYR A 306 -9.95 12.77 25.69
CA TYR A 306 -8.85 11.91 26.15
C TYR A 306 -7.84 12.71 27.00
N PRO A 307 -8.23 13.25 28.17
CA PRO A 307 -7.39 14.13 28.98
C PRO A 307 -6.08 13.46 29.39
N ASP A 308 -6.11 12.18 29.82
CA ASP A 308 -4.93 11.41 30.22
C ASP A 308 -3.93 11.22 29.06
N TRP A 309 -4.47 11.00 27.85
CA TRP A 309 -3.64 10.88 26.66
C TRP A 309 -3.01 12.22 26.31
N TYR A 310 -3.79 13.31 26.35
CA TYR A 310 -3.33 14.67 26.08
C TYR A 310 -2.23 15.08 27.07
N GLU A 311 -2.45 14.87 28.36
CA GLU A 311 -1.48 15.16 29.41
C GLU A 311 -0.16 14.44 29.19
N ARG A 312 -0.19 13.12 28.99
CA ARG A 312 1.01 12.31 28.80
C ARG A 312 1.74 12.59 27.48
N ARG A 313 0.99 12.77 26.37
CA ARG A 313 1.60 12.85 25.02
C ARG A 313 1.92 14.26 24.57
N ILE A 314 1.10 15.23 24.94
CA ILE A 314 1.23 16.60 24.48
C ILE A 314 1.91 17.48 25.55
N VAL A 315 1.45 17.40 26.81
CA VAL A 315 2.01 18.25 27.88
C VAL A 315 3.33 17.67 28.39
N LYS A 316 3.34 16.41 28.84
CA LYS A 316 4.55 15.75 29.39
C LYS A 316 5.49 15.22 28.34
N LYS A 317 5.08 15.18 27.05
CA LYS A 317 5.85 14.63 25.93
C LYS A 317 6.41 13.22 26.22
N GLU A 318 5.69 12.45 27.04
CA GLU A 318 6.08 11.06 27.31
C GLU A 318 6.10 10.28 26.02
N ARG A 319 7.19 9.55 25.75
CA ARG A 319 7.30 8.66 24.60
C ARG A 319 6.29 7.51 24.73
N ARG A 320 5.81 6.97 23.61
CA ARG A 320 4.97 5.75 23.63
C ARG A 320 5.71 4.69 24.41
N GLY A 321 5.00 4.07 25.39
CA GLY A 321 5.56 2.98 26.15
C GLY A 321 6.15 1.91 25.24
N ARG A 322 7.38 1.47 25.54
CA ARG A 322 8.03 0.38 24.81
C ARG A 322 7.17 -0.87 24.90
N TRP A 323 6.96 -1.51 23.77
CA TRP A 323 6.59 -2.90 23.77
C TRP A 323 7.77 -3.66 24.39
N THR A 324 7.57 -4.36 25.48
CA THR A 324 8.57 -5.30 26.00
C THR A 324 8.69 -6.45 25.00
N VAL A 325 9.62 -6.34 24.08
CA VAL A 325 9.96 -7.41 23.18
C VAL A 325 11.09 -8.20 23.84
N LYS A 326 10.95 -9.51 23.86
CA LYS A 326 11.93 -10.39 24.46
C LYS A 326 13.17 -10.50 23.58
N ARG A 327 14.30 -10.77 24.19
CA ARG A 327 15.59 -11.09 23.54
C ARG A 327 15.44 -12.13 22.42
N ASP A 328 14.53 -13.07 22.57
CA ASP A 328 14.24 -14.13 21.58
C ASP A 328 14.03 -13.60 20.15
N LEU A 329 13.53 -12.37 19.98
CA LEU A 329 13.36 -11.76 18.66
C LEU A 329 14.72 -11.38 18.04
N TYR A 330 15.65 -10.88 18.85
CA TYR A 330 16.98 -10.53 18.42
C TYR A 330 17.79 -11.79 18.05
N ASP A 331 17.83 -12.78 18.94
CA ASP A 331 18.54 -14.04 18.74
C ASP A 331 17.98 -14.81 17.53
N TRP A 332 16.67 -14.85 17.38
CA TRP A 332 16.01 -15.43 16.21
C TRP A 332 16.41 -14.74 14.90
N TRP A 333 16.49 -13.42 14.90
CA TRP A 333 16.87 -12.67 13.70
C TRP A 333 18.35 -12.83 13.37
N LEU A 334 19.22 -12.76 14.38
CA LEU A 334 20.66 -12.96 14.22
C LEU A 334 20.98 -14.32 13.60
N HIS A 335 20.39 -15.40 14.13
CA HIS A 335 20.53 -16.74 13.57
C HIS A 335 20.04 -16.80 12.12
N ARG A 336 18.90 -16.21 11.86
CA ARG A 336 18.29 -16.27 10.57
C ARG A 336 19.06 -15.52 9.48
N ILE A 337 19.59 -14.36 9.79
CA ILE A 337 20.42 -13.60 8.84
C ILE A 337 21.78 -14.23 8.62
N GLY A 338 22.29 -15.00 9.59
CA GLY A 338 23.50 -15.78 9.43
C GLY A 338 23.34 -16.90 8.38
N ASP A 339 22.17 -17.54 8.36
CA ASP A 339 21.93 -18.73 7.53
C ASP A 339 21.23 -18.44 6.20
N GLU A 340 20.25 -17.52 6.19
CA GLU A 340 19.31 -17.36 5.07
C GLU A 340 19.60 -16.15 4.18
N ILE A 341 20.41 -15.17 4.62
CA ILE A 341 20.63 -13.91 3.90
C ILE A 341 21.28 -14.16 2.54
N ARG A 342 20.97 -13.30 1.56
CA ARG A 342 21.53 -13.38 0.20
C ARG A 342 22.28 -12.11 -0.16
N VAL A 343 23.14 -12.22 -1.17
CA VAL A 343 23.83 -11.09 -1.80
C VAL A 343 22.81 -10.03 -2.23
N GLY A 344 23.08 -8.76 -1.97
CA GLY A 344 22.15 -7.64 -2.20
C GLY A 344 21.24 -7.31 -1.02
N HIS A 345 21.09 -8.21 -0.03
CA HIS A 345 20.24 -8.01 1.15
C HIS A 345 21.03 -7.93 2.47
N ARG A 346 22.34 -8.17 2.45
CA ARG A 346 23.24 -8.25 3.62
C ARG A 346 23.17 -7.01 4.51
N PHE A 347 23.26 -5.83 3.91
CA PHE A 347 23.11 -4.54 4.60
C PHE A 347 21.80 -4.47 5.39
N TYR A 348 20.70 -4.82 4.76
CA TYR A 348 19.36 -4.77 5.37
C TYR A 348 19.16 -5.82 6.46
N GLY A 349 19.90 -6.93 6.40
CA GLY A 349 19.96 -7.93 7.47
C GLY A 349 20.51 -7.33 8.76
N ILE A 350 21.70 -6.69 8.70
CA ILE A 350 22.34 -6.03 9.85
C ILE A 350 21.56 -4.79 10.29
N MET A 351 21.06 -3.99 9.35
CA MET A 351 20.18 -2.85 9.64
C MET A 351 18.98 -3.27 10.51
N THR A 352 18.34 -4.36 10.16
CA THR A 352 17.20 -4.89 10.93
C THR A 352 17.64 -5.47 12.28
N LEU A 353 18.84 -6.07 12.35
CA LEU A 353 19.43 -6.55 13.60
C LEU A 353 19.63 -5.38 14.59
N ALA A 354 20.13 -4.24 14.11
CA ALA A 354 20.29 -3.02 14.91
C ALA A 354 18.93 -2.49 15.42
N ILE A 355 17.89 -2.49 14.58
CA ILE A 355 16.52 -2.13 14.98
C ILE A 355 15.99 -3.08 16.06
N TYR A 356 16.20 -4.39 15.91
CA TYR A 356 15.76 -5.37 16.89
C TYR A 356 16.57 -5.33 18.18
N ALA A 357 17.87 -5.06 18.11
CA ALA A 357 18.70 -4.83 19.28
C ALA A 357 18.15 -3.69 20.13
N LYS A 358 17.87 -2.54 19.52
CA LYS A 358 17.26 -1.38 20.21
C LYS A 358 15.89 -1.71 20.78
N LYS A 359 15.09 -2.43 20.04
CA LYS A 359 13.73 -2.84 20.42
C LYS A 359 13.74 -3.82 21.60
N CYS A 360 14.69 -4.76 21.64
CA CYS A 360 14.82 -5.78 22.68
C CYS A 360 15.64 -5.30 23.89
N GLY A 361 16.30 -4.15 23.79
CA GLY A 361 17.15 -3.62 24.85
C GLY A 361 18.50 -4.36 24.94
N ILE A 362 18.99 -4.84 23.81
CA ILE A 362 20.34 -5.41 23.68
C ILE A 362 21.37 -4.29 23.78
N ASP A 363 22.49 -4.56 24.40
CA ASP A 363 23.58 -3.61 24.54
C ASP A 363 24.24 -3.33 23.18
N GLU A 364 24.71 -2.09 22.98
CA GLU A 364 25.32 -1.67 21.72
C GLU A 364 26.65 -2.41 21.44
N ASP A 365 27.42 -2.71 22.47
CA ASP A 365 28.67 -3.45 22.32
C ASP A 365 28.44 -4.93 21.94
N GLU A 366 27.36 -5.53 22.42
CA GLU A 366 26.92 -6.86 22.02
C GLU A 366 26.49 -6.85 20.56
N LEU A 367 25.59 -5.93 20.18
CA LEU A 367 25.16 -5.75 18.80
C LEU A 367 26.33 -5.55 17.84
N ARG A 368 27.30 -4.74 18.24
CA ARG A 368 28.47 -4.44 17.41
C ARG A 368 29.31 -5.70 17.18
N ARG A 369 29.56 -6.51 18.22
CA ARG A 369 30.27 -7.81 18.08
C ARG A 369 29.54 -8.72 17.11
N ASP A 370 28.24 -8.95 17.34
CA ASP A 370 27.43 -9.85 16.51
C ASP A 370 27.38 -9.41 15.05
N ALA A 371 27.29 -8.09 14.82
CA ALA A 371 27.26 -7.54 13.46
C ALA A 371 28.63 -7.67 12.75
N PHE A 372 29.74 -7.48 13.47
CA PHE A 372 31.08 -7.64 12.90
C PHE A 372 31.47 -9.11 12.69
N ASP A 373 30.92 -10.03 13.48
CA ASP A 373 31.10 -11.48 13.28
C ASP A 373 30.46 -11.95 11.94
N LEU A 374 29.44 -11.22 11.47
CA LEU A 374 28.81 -11.46 10.15
C LEU A 374 29.61 -10.87 8.97
N LEU A 375 30.59 -9.97 9.21
CA LEU A 375 31.32 -9.30 8.15
C LEU A 375 32.03 -10.28 7.21
N LYS A 376 32.83 -11.21 7.78
CA LYS A 376 33.58 -12.19 6.98
C LYS A 376 32.66 -13.14 6.21
N PRO A 377 31.65 -13.80 6.82
CA PRO A 377 30.70 -14.64 6.09
C PRO A 377 29.99 -13.89 4.97
N TYR A 378 29.64 -12.62 5.20
CA TYR A 378 28.93 -11.80 4.21
C TYR A 378 29.83 -11.38 3.05
N ASP A 379 31.11 -11.07 3.30
CA ASP A 379 32.07 -10.77 2.26
C ASP A 379 32.42 -12.01 1.43
N ASP A 380 32.54 -13.16 2.08
CA ASP A 380 32.81 -14.46 1.40
C ASP A 380 31.68 -14.86 0.42
N MET A 381 30.45 -14.31 0.56
CA MET A 381 29.36 -14.48 -0.41
C MET A 381 29.57 -13.66 -1.70
N SER A 382 30.49 -12.71 -1.73
CA SER A 382 30.72 -11.85 -2.90
C SER A 382 31.49 -12.60 -3.96
N VAL A 383 30.90 -12.74 -5.15
CA VAL A 383 31.53 -13.42 -6.30
C VAL A 383 32.39 -12.46 -7.12
N GLU A 384 32.07 -11.16 -7.06
CA GLU A 384 32.73 -10.10 -7.81
C GLU A 384 33.30 -9.02 -6.88
N ASP A 385 34.45 -8.45 -7.23
CA ASP A 385 35.09 -7.38 -6.47
C ASP A 385 34.23 -6.10 -6.35
N ILE A 386 33.29 -5.92 -7.27
CA ILE A 386 32.35 -4.77 -7.29
C ILE A 386 31.31 -4.84 -6.19
N ASN A 387 31.04 -6.03 -5.61
CA ASN A 387 29.99 -6.24 -4.63
C ASN A 387 30.51 -6.77 -3.30
N ARG A 388 31.71 -6.33 -2.89
CA ARG A 388 32.31 -6.64 -1.59
C ARG A 388 31.46 -6.08 -0.46
N PHE A 389 31.40 -6.81 0.65
CA PHE A 389 30.73 -6.36 1.87
C PHE A 389 31.79 -5.87 2.85
N THR A 390 31.74 -4.59 3.18
CA THR A 390 32.84 -3.88 3.86
C THR A 390 32.50 -3.55 5.33
N LYS A 391 33.49 -3.12 6.06
CA LYS A 391 33.33 -2.59 7.43
C LYS A 391 32.42 -1.37 7.45
N ASP A 392 32.48 -0.54 6.41
CA ASP A 392 31.67 0.67 6.31
C ASP A 392 30.19 0.31 6.13
N ASP A 393 29.87 -0.76 5.41
CA ASP A 393 28.50 -1.27 5.29
C ASP A 393 27.94 -1.68 6.65
N VAL A 394 28.74 -2.36 7.48
CA VAL A 394 28.34 -2.73 8.85
C VAL A 394 28.11 -1.49 9.70
N VAL A 395 29.03 -0.54 9.69
CA VAL A 395 28.93 0.70 10.49
C VAL A 395 27.70 1.50 10.07
N CYS A 396 27.47 1.69 8.78
CA CYS A 396 26.29 2.38 8.28
C CYS A 396 24.97 1.67 8.64
N ALA A 397 24.96 0.34 8.63
CA ALA A 397 23.78 -0.43 9.03
C ALA A 397 23.48 -0.28 10.53
N LEU A 398 24.52 -0.15 11.37
CA LEU A 398 24.40 0.02 12.82
C LEU A 398 23.86 1.42 13.21
N GLU A 399 23.89 2.43 12.32
CA GLU A 399 23.27 3.74 12.57
C GLU A 399 21.77 3.64 12.87
N MET A 400 21.13 2.53 12.48
CA MET A 400 19.74 2.24 12.79
C MET A 400 19.49 1.79 14.23
N PHE A 401 20.53 1.69 15.07
CA PHE A 401 20.39 1.48 16.50
C PHE A 401 19.85 2.75 17.19
N ASN A 402 18.64 3.12 16.81
CA ASN A 402 17.95 4.33 17.27
C ASN A 402 16.49 4.03 17.62
N GLU A 403 15.96 4.77 18.61
CA GLU A 403 14.57 4.62 19.07
C GLU A 403 13.54 4.97 18.00
N ASP A 404 13.88 5.83 17.06
CA ASP A 404 12.96 6.27 16.01
C ASP A 404 12.61 5.14 15.03
N TYR A 405 13.47 4.13 14.94
CA TYR A 405 13.28 3.00 14.02
C TYR A 405 12.65 1.75 14.64
N VAL A 406 12.38 1.72 15.96
CA VAL A 406 11.80 0.53 16.64
C VAL A 406 10.41 0.13 16.12
N THR A 407 9.75 1.01 15.40
CA THR A 407 8.43 0.78 14.77
C THR A 407 8.52 0.42 13.29
N PHE A 408 9.73 0.10 12.78
CA PHE A 408 9.92 -0.24 11.37
C PHE A 408 9.00 -1.39 10.94
N PRO A 409 8.25 -1.23 9.80
CA PRO A 409 7.22 -2.18 9.42
C PRO A 409 7.77 -3.56 9.04
N ARG A 410 7.13 -4.61 9.52
CA ARG A 410 7.49 -6.00 9.22
C ARG A 410 7.56 -6.29 7.71
N ASP A 411 6.59 -5.80 6.95
CA ASP A 411 6.51 -6.07 5.51
C ASP A 411 7.64 -5.38 4.73
N ASP A 412 8.14 -4.24 5.24
CA ASP A 412 9.30 -3.57 4.69
C ASP A 412 10.59 -4.30 5.07
N ILE A 413 10.69 -4.83 6.29
CA ILE A 413 11.80 -5.71 6.69
C ILE A 413 11.88 -6.91 5.74
N GLY A 414 10.76 -7.61 5.51
CA GLY A 414 10.72 -8.76 4.62
C GLY A 414 11.15 -8.43 3.18
N LYS A 415 10.72 -7.27 2.65
CA LYS A 415 11.13 -6.82 1.31
C LYS A 415 12.60 -6.44 1.20
N LEU A 416 13.12 -5.75 2.21
CA LEU A 416 14.50 -5.25 2.21
C LEU A 416 15.51 -6.38 2.47
N SER A 417 15.21 -7.27 3.40
CA SER A 417 16.08 -8.41 3.73
C SER A 417 15.93 -9.59 2.76
N GLY A 418 14.88 -9.61 1.94
CA GLY A 418 14.55 -10.76 1.09
C GLY A 418 14.04 -11.98 1.87
N LEU A 419 13.85 -11.86 3.18
CA LEU A 419 13.42 -12.97 4.04
C LEU A 419 11.92 -12.93 4.30
N THR A 420 11.26 -14.06 4.15
CA THR A 420 9.82 -14.18 4.42
C THR A 420 9.54 -14.01 5.90
N MET A 421 8.75 -13.00 6.24
CA MET A 421 8.34 -12.75 7.62
C MET A 421 7.03 -13.45 7.93
N PRO A 422 6.96 -14.28 9.00
CA PRO A 422 5.71 -14.97 9.36
C PRO A 422 4.61 -13.95 9.67
N ILE A 423 3.41 -14.23 9.17
CA ILE A 423 2.25 -13.37 9.43
C ILE A 423 1.90 -13.47 10.91
N ASN A 424 1.83 -12.33 11.58
CA ASN A 424 1.34 -12.30 12.96
C ASN A 424 -0.15 -12.67 12.97
N LYS A 425 -0.49 -13.80 13.58
CA LYS A 425 -1.87 -14.28 13.71
C LYS A 425 -2.69 -13.49 14.73
N ARG A 426 -2.10 -12.46 15.37
CA ARG A 426 -2.82 -11.62 16.33
C ARG A 426 -3.80 -10.71 15.59
N ASN A 427 -5.05 -10.76 15.97
CA ASN A 427 -6.16 -9.99 15.38
C ASN A 427 -6.25 -8.56 15.95
N TRP A 428 -5.14 -7.90 16.20
CA TRP A 428 -5.02 -6.49 16.66
C TRP A 428 -5.70 -6.16 17.99
N ARG A 429 -6.19 -7.17 18.74
CA ARG A 429 -6.79 -7.01 20.05
C ARG A 429 -5.71 -6.88 21.11
N LYS A 430 -5.98 -6.08 22.14
CA LYS A 430 -5.14 -6.08 23.36
C LYS A 430 -5.13 -7.50 23.93
N GLN A 431 -4.02 -7.90 24.54
CA GLN A 431 -3.90 -9.26 25.09
C GLN A 431 -4.97 -9.57 26.14
N ALA A 432 -5.33 -8.58 26.98
CA ALA A 432 -6.40 -8.69 27.95
C ALA A 432 -7.74 -9.01 27.28
N ASP A 433 -8.14 -8.23 26.29
CA ASP A 433 -9.40 -8.39 25.55
C ASP A 433 -9.42 -9.74 24.79
N HIS A 434 -8.26 -10.15 24.23
CA HIS A 434 -8.15 -11.45 23.56
C HIS A 434 -8.33 -12.61 24.54
N LEU A 435 -7.73 -12.53 25.72
CA LEU A 435 -7.86 -13.56 26.76
C LEU A 435 -9.28 -13.62 27.32
N GLU A 436 -9.94 -12.49 27.51
CA GLU A 436 -11.31 -12.40 27.94
C GLU A 436 -12.28 -13.07 26.96
N ILE A 437 -12.16 -12.72 25.67
CA ILE A 437 -12.96 -13.32 24.60
C ILE A 437 -12.68 -14.82 24.48
N ALA A 438 -11.42 -15.24 24.52
CA ALA A 438 -11.05 -16.66 24.46
C ALA A 438 -11.62 -17.46 25.64
N ARG A 439 -11.64 -16.86 26.83
CA ARG A 439 -12.29 -17.46 28.03
C ARG A 439 -13.80 -17.55 27.87
N ALA A 440 -14.43 -16.47 27.38
CA ALA A 440 -15.88 -16.45 27.15
C ALA A 440 -16.32 -17.51 26.13
N ILE A 441 -15.60 -17.63 25.01
CA ILE A 441 -15.87 -18.66 23.98
C ILE A 441 -15.69 -20.05 24.56
N ARG A 442 -14.65 -20.29 25.35
CA ARG A 442 -14.40 -21.55 26.01
C ARG A 442 -15.54 -21.90 26.98
N ASP A 443 -15.97 -20.96 27.79
CA ASP A 443 -17.03 -21.16 28.80
C ASP A 443 -18.41 -21.39 28.16
N ILE A 444 -18.67 -20.77 26.99
CA ILE A 444 -19.85 -21.09 26.16
C ILE A 444 -19.75 -22.54 25.65
N GLY A 445 -18.60 -22.97 25.15
CA GLY A 445 -18.39 -24.34 24.68
C GLY A 445 -18.55 -25.40 25.81
N VAL A 446 -18.14 -25.06 27.03
CA VAL A 446 -18.35 -25.90 28.24
C VAL A 446 -19.84 -26.07 28.52
N ARG A 447 -20.59 -24.96 28.53
CA ARG A 447 -22.05 -24.97 28.76
C ARG A 447 -22.82 -25.75 27.69
N GLN A 448 -22.49 -25.53 26.42
CA GLN A 448 -23.11 -26.24 25.26
C GLN A 448 -22.89 -27.74 25.31
N LYS A 449 -21.73 -28.19 25.85
CA LYS A 449 -21.39 -29.61 25.99
C LYS A 449 -21.86 -30.21 27.32
N GLY A 450 -22.57 -29.47 28.16
CA GLY A 450 -23.05 -29.91 29.47
C GLY A 450 -21.94 -30.24 30.49
N LYS A 451 -20.73 -29.72 30.28
CA LYS A 451 -19.57 -29.93 31.14
C LYS A 451 -19.55 -28.95 32.32
N LYS A 452 -19.01 -29.37 33.47
CA LYS A 452 -18.83 -28.50 34.63
C LYS A 452 -17.62 -27.57 34.51
N ASP A 453 -16.58 -28.03 33.84
CA ASP A 453 -15.33 -27.31 33.64
C ASP A 453 -14.76 -27.64 32.25
N TRP A 454 -14.00 -26.72 31.67
CA TRP A 454 -13.30 -26.93 30.39
C TRP A 454 -12.25 -28.05 30.42
N ARG A 455 -11.77 -28.41 31.62
CA ARG A 455 -10.83 -29.52 31.85
C ARG A 455 -11.50 -30.89 31.83
N GLU A 456 -12.80 -30.94 32.03
CA GLU A 456 -13.57 -32.20 32.06
C GLU A 456 -13.48 -32.91 30.70
N GLY A 457 -12.87 -34.10 30.73
CA GLY A 457 -12.65 -34.91 29.55
C GLY A 457 -11.44 -34.50 28.64
N ASN A 458 -10.67 -33.47 29.02
CA ASN A 458 -9.43 -33.09 28.31
C ASN A 458 -8.20 -33.77 28.92
N GLY A 459 -8.32 -34.47 30.03
CA GLY A 459 -7.27 -35.30 30.60
C GLY A 459 -7.11 -36.61 29.84
N ARG A 460 -5.96 -37.25 30.01
CA ARG A 460 -5.74 -38.60 29.51
C ARG A 460 -6.85 -39.49 30.14
N PRO A 461 -7.59 -40.30 29.33
CA PRO A 461 -8.64 -41.15 29.85
C PRO A 461 -8.15 -41.99 31.04
N ILE A 462 -8.92 -42.02 32.10
CA ILE A 462 -8.63 -42.85 33.25
C ILE A 462 -8.59 -44.31 32.77
N GLY A 463 -7.47 -45.02 33.01
CA GLY A 463 -7.29 -46.37 32.53
C GLY A 463 -6.64 -46.52 31.14
N SER A 464 -6.39 -45.40 30.38
CA SER A 464 -5.60 -45.44 29.13
C SER A 464 -4.12 -45.68 29.43
N GLY A 465 -3.82 -46.83 30.00
CA GLY A 465 -2.50 -47.44 30.16
C GLY A 465 -1.53 -46.48 30.85
N THR A 466 -1.53 -46.50 32.14
CA THR A 466 -0.35 -46.02 32.82
C THR A 466 0.79 -46.93 32.36
N ALA A 467 1.76 -46.35 31.66
CA ALA A 467 2.98 -47.10 31.31
C ALA A 467 3.55 -47.84 32.54
N LYS A 468 3.27 -47.28 33.74
CA LYS A 468 3.52 -47.94 35.01
C LYS A 468 2.78 -49.27 35.14
N GLY A 469 1.46 -49.30 34.93
CA GLY A 469 0.65 -50.58 35.04
C GLY A 469 1.18 -51.64 34.07
N ARG A 470 1.43 -51.28 32.81
CA ARG A 470 1.95 -52.18 31.80
C ARG A 470 3.35 -52.74 32.17
N VAL A 471 4.22 -51.92 32.69
CA VAL A 471 5.56 -52.37 33.17
C VAL A 471 5.45 -53.28 34.38
N CYS A 472 4.56 -52.95 35.36
CA CYS A 472 4.36 -53.77 36.54
C CYS A 472 3.70 -55.14 36.20
N GLU A 473 2.67 -55.15 35.36
CA GLU A 473 2.02 -56.36 34.88
C GLU A 473 2.98 -57.28 34.13
N TRP A 474 3.77 -56.72 33.22
CA TRP A 474 4.76 -57.46 32.49
C TRP A 474 5.81 -58.08 33.42
N ARG A 475 6.29 -57.34 34.44
CA ARG A 475 7.26 -57.86 35.44
C ARG A 475 6.68 -58.97 36.32
N GLN A 476 5.41 -58.86 36.65
CA GLN A 476 4.73 -59.92 37.43
C GLN A 476 4.64 -61.22 36.63
N GLN A 477 4.47 -61.12 35.32
CA GLN A 477 4.37 -62.28 34.41
C GLN A 477 5.74 -62.84 34.02
N HIS A 478 6.81 -61.99 34.06
CA HIS A 478 8.16 -62.34 33.66
C HIS A 478 9.19 -62.03 34.76
N LEU A 479 9.21 -62.83 35.82
CA LEU A 479 10.01 -62.58 37.01
C LEU A 479 11.53 -62.48 36.76
N GLU A 480 12.01 -63.22 35.76
CA GLU A 480 13.41 -63.24 35.34
C GLU A 480 13.70 -62.36 34.11
N GLY A 481 12.68 -61.66 33.54
CA GLY A 481 12.79 -60.86 32.37
C GLY A 481 13.54 -59.56 32.61
N CYS A 482 14.30 -59.10 31.62
CA CYS A 482 15.05 -57.85 31.69
C CYS A 482 14.31 -56.68 31.07
N LYS A 483 14.86 -55.42 31.28
CA LYS A 483 14.27 -54.19 30.72
C LYS A 483 14.19 -54.18 29.19
N ALA A 484 15.13 -54.87 28.51
CA ALA A 484 15.17 -54.99 27.05
C ALA A 484 14.02 -55.87 26.56
N ASP A 485 13.72 -56.95 27.25
CA ASP A 485 12.65 -57.87 26.92
C ASP A 485 11.28 -57.14 27.10
N CYS A 486 11.12 -56.41 28.16
CA CYS A 486 9.94 -55.61 28.45
C CYS A 486 9.75 -54.53 27.31
N HIS A 487 10.81 -53.93 26.83
CA HIS A 487 10.74 -53.01 25.67
C HIS A 487 10.24 -53.74 24.41
N ARG A 488 10.80 -54.90 24.11
CA ARG A 488 10.47 -55.69 22.94
C ARG A 488 9.00 -56.13 22.95
N ASP A 489 8.53 -56.61 24.10
CA ASP A 489 7.20 -57.20 24.25
C ASP A 489 6.09 -56.15 24.39
N THR A 490 6.39 -55.02 25.09
CA THR A 490 5.39 -54.00 25.38
C THR A 490 5.41 -52.83 24.40
N GLY A 491 6.50 -52.63 23.63
CA GLY A 491 6.72 -51.48 22.77
C GLY A 491 6.88 -50.16 23.51
N LEU A 492 7.03 -50.17 24.86
CA LEU A 492 7.22 -48.94 25.66
C LEU A 492 8.64 -48.42 25.51
N ASP A 493 8.78 -47.08 25.48
CA ASP A 493 10.09 -46.44 25.39
C ASP A 493 11.00 -46.85 26.57
N PRO A 494 12.28 -47.14 26.33
CA PRO A 494 13.24 -47.59 27.34
C PRO A 494 13.38 -46.67 28.54
N LYS A 495 13.25 -45.33 28.36
CA LYS A 495 13.25 -44.34 29.44
C LYS A 495 12.02 -44.50 30.34
N THR A 496 10.86 -44.79 29.75
CA THR A 496 9.61 -45.04 30.46
C THR A 496 9.70 -46.33 31.29
N ILE A 497 10.27 -47.40 30.71
CA ILE A 497 10.50 -48.68 31.39
C ILE A 497 11.46 -48.46 32.58
N ARG A 498 12.57 -47.80 32.36
CA ARG A 498 13.55 -47.48 33.44
C ARG A 498 12.88 -46.71 34.62
N LYS A 499 12.04 -45.73 34.28
CA LYS A 499 11.34 -44.91 35.27
C LYS A 499 10.41 -45.72 36.20
N TRP A 500 9.76 -46.75 35.66
CA TRP A 500 8.77 -47.51 36.40
C TRP A 500 9.23 -48.92 36.83
N TRP A 501 10.48 -49.27 36.48
CA TRP A 501 11.02 -50.62 36.72
C TRP A 501 11.19 -50.98 38.18
N ASP A 502 11.67 -50.02 38.97
CA ASP A 502 12.01 -50.25 40.38
C ASP A 502 10.91 -49.82 41.34
N MET A 503 9.77 -49.37 40.83
CA MET A 503 8.63 -49.06 41.68
C MET A 503 7.78 -50.33 41.95
N LYS A 504 7.69 -50.65 43.25
CA LYS A 504 6.79 -51.69 43.75
C LYS A 504 5.35 -51.23 43.73
#